data_9554150b4a0a04fe29170eab06716df2
#
_entry.id   9554150b4a0a04fe29170eab06716df2
#
_cell.length_a   1.000
_cell.length_b   1.000
_cell.length_c   1.000
_cell.angle_alpha   90.00
_cell.angle_beta   90.00
_cell.angle_gamma   90.00
#
_symmetry.space_group_name_H-M   'P 1'
#
loop_
_entity.id
_entity.type
_entity.pdbx_description
1 polymer ?
#
loop_
_entity_poly.entity_id
_entity_poly.type
_entity_poly.pdbx_seq_one_letter_code
_entity_poly.pdbx_strand_id
1 'polypeptide(L)'
;MPMQSEATEPRTGSSGIPLWLVILSFMLLWLGLMYFDQNSGWFKKEVYAPFRSHVDVLNAQPPTLEFDPVLAGKKFDATCGICHQPDGMGKPGQFPPLAGSEWANGPANRVIRIPLVGVTGPIKIKGQLWNASMPALGTTVSDEDLAQILTYVRLSWGNKGSAIKTDQVKAVRAELGGRSQQYTEPELLKVEK
;
A
#
# COMPACT_ATOMS: atom_id res chain seq x y z
N MET A 1 28.95 85.39 -11.34
CA MET A 1 28.36 84.01 -11.26
C MET A 1 29.44 83.10 -10.67
N PRO A 2 29.29 82.64 -9.41
CA PRO A 2 30.24 81.69 -8.83
C PRO A 2 29.99 80.30 -9.39
N MET A 3 31.04 79.61 -9.88
CA MET A 3 31.01 78.24 -10.29
C MET A 3 30.80 77.32 -9.06
N GLN A 4 29.74 76.54 -9.12
CA GLN A 4 29.52 75.50 -8.12
C GLN A 4 30.63 74.43 -8.24
N SER A 5 31.28 74.16 -7.13
CA SER A 5 32.24 73.10 -7.00
C SER A 5 31.48 71.76 -7.07
N GLU A 6 31.78 70.97 -8.09
CA GLU A 6 31.33 69.63 -8.15
C GLU A 6 31.82 68.83 -6.91
N ALA A 7 30.86 68.35 -6.11
CA ALA A 7 31.14 67.48 -5.00
C ALA A 7 31.75 66.19 -5.54
N THR A 8 32.99 65.92 -5.19
CA THR A 8 33.69 64.70 -5.50
C THR A 8 32.93 63.52 -4.89
N GLU A 9 32.38 62.63 -5.74
CA GLU A 9 31.77 61.39 -5.26
C GLU A 9 32.75 60.59 -4.38
N PRO A 10 32.26 60.02 -3.26
CA PRO A 10 33.10 59.21 -2.41
C PRO A 10 33.60 58.01 -3.16
N ARG A 11 34.90 57.99 -3.45
CA ARG A 11 35.56 56.78 -3.98
C ARG A 11 35.47 55.68 -2.93
N THR A 12 34.76 54.57 -3.26
CA THR A 12 34.85 53.36 -2.47
C THR A 12 36.30 52.91 -2.42
N GLY A 13 36.96 53.17 -1.29
CA GLY A 13 38.32 52.74 -1.07
C GLY A 13 38.38 51.21 -1.24
N SER A 14 39.22 50.72 -2.15
CA SER A 14 39.54 49.31 -2.25
C SER A 14 40.36 48.90 -1.01
N SER A 15 39.68 48.70 0.11
CA SER A 15 40.30 47.98 1.22
C SER A 15 40.48 46.55 0.75
N GLY A 16 41.71 46.17 0.42
CA GLY A 16 42.05 44.79 0.06
C GLY A 16 41.53 43.84 1.14
N ILE A 17 41.02 42.71 0.73
CA ILE A 17 40.55 41.67 1.67
C ILE A 17 41.68 41.33 2.65
N PRO A 18 41.48 41.43 3.96
CA PRO A 18 42.53 41.14 4.93
C PRO A 18 43.09 39.72 4.75
N LEU A 19 44.37 39.57 4.72
CA LEU A 19 45.03 38.27 4.48
C LEU A 19 44.56 37.16 5.44
N TRP A 20 44.29 37.53 6.68
CA TRP A 20 43.74 36.57 7.67
C TRP A 20 42.39 35.98 7.25
N LEU A 21 41.53 36.79 6.59
CA LEU A 21 40.23 36.35 6.13
C LEU A 21 40.32 35.38 4.94
N VAL A 22 41.32 35.58 4.06
CA VAL A 22 41.63 34.68 2.99
C VAL A 22 42.12 33.34 3.55
N ILE A 23 43.05 33.35 4.52
CA ILE A 23 43.54 32.16 5.17
C ILE A 23 42.43 31.39 5.88
N LEU A 24 41.56 32.11 6.61
CA LEU A 24 40.40 31.52 7.29
C LEU A 24 39.44 30.86 6.31
N SER A 25 39.20 31.51 5.17
CA SER A 25 38.32 30.96 4.11
C SER A 25 38.87 29.66 3.52
N PHE A 26 40.18 29.62 3.24
CA PHE A 26 40.84 28.40 2.76
C PHE A 26 40.84 27.30 3.81
N MET A 27 41.01 27.62 5.07
CA MET A 27 40.96 26.65 6.18
C MET A 27 39.56 26.06 6.33
N LEU A 28 38.53 26.90 6.29
CA LEU A 28 37.10 26.43 6.35
C LEU A 28 36.77 25.59 5.13
N LEU A 29 37.23 25.98 3.94
CA LEU A 29 36.96 25.22 2.73
C LEU A 29 37.65 23.85 2.80
N TRP A 30 38.91 23.79 3.30
CA TRP A 30 39.64 22.54 3.48
C TRP A 30 38.98 21.63 4.52
N LEU A 31 38.55 22.17 5.67
CA LEU A 31 37.79 21.43 6.68
C LEU A 31 36.44 20.92 6.12
N GLY A 32 35.74 21.76 5.34
CA GLY A 32 34.52 21.37 4.67
C GLY A 32 34.71 20.22 3.68
N LEU A 33 35.76 20.25 2.89
CA LEU A 33 36.11 19.17 1.96
C LEU A 33 36.47 17.88 2.70
N MET A 34 37.21 17.95 3.79
CA MET A 34 37.53 16.77 4.61
C MET A 34 36.24 16.21 5.26
N TYR A 35 35.40 17.06 5.79
CA TYR A 35 34.08 16.62 6.35
C TYR A 35 33.22 15.96 5.29
N PHE A 36 33.16 16.58 4.10
CA PHE A 36 32.42 16.02 2.97
C PHE A 36 32.96 14.67 2.53
N ASP A 37 34.29 14.54 2.38
CA ASP A 37 34.92 13.26 2.01
C ASP A 37 34.65 12.13 3.02
N GLN A 38 34.62 12.46 4.31
CA GLN A 38 34.35 11.48 5.36
C GLN A 38 32.87 11.08 5.46
N ASN A 39 31.91 11.98 5.15
CA ASN A 39 30.48 11.80 5.44
C ASN A 39 29.61 11.64 4.19
N SER A 40 30.06 12.07 3.01
CA SER A 40 29.23 12.02 1.80
C SER A 40 29.22 10.66 1.09
N GLY A 41 30.08 9.74 1.50
CA GLY A 41 30.26 8.47 0.81
C GLY A 41 30.98 8.58 -0.55
N TRP A 42 31.14 9.80 -1.10
CA TRP A 42 31.83 10.14 -2.34
C TRP A 42 31.79 8.97 -3.36
N PHE A 43 32.93 8.37 -3.73
CA PHE A 43 33.03 7.24 -4.66
C PHE A 43 32.95 5.86 -3.97
N LYS A 44 32.47 5.76 -2.73
CA LYS A 44 32.33 4.47 -2.04
C LYS A 44 31.20 3.68 -2.66
N LYS A 45 31.52 2.54 -3.24
CA LYS A 45 30.57 1.65 -3.90
C LYS A 45 29.43 1.22 -2.97
N GLU A 46 29.72 1.07 -1.69
CA GLU A 46 28.77 0.66 -0.66
C GLU A 46 27.63 1.68 -0.44
N VAL A 47 27.87 2.97 -0.75
CA VAL A 47 26.85 4.03 -0.63
C VAL A 47 25.94 4.05 -1.85
N TYR A 48 26.50 3.88 -3.06
CA TYR A 48 25.73 3.98 -4.32
C TYR A 48 25.22 2.63 -4.82
N ALA A 49 25.85 1.54 -4.43
CA ALA A 49 25.43 0.18 -4.73
C ALA A 49 25.61 -0.68 -3.46
N PRO A 50 24.78 -0.45 -2.41
CA PRO A 50 24.91 -1.14 -1.13
C PRO A 50 24.65 -2.64 -1.24
N PHE A 51 23.90 -3.05 -2.27
CA PHE A 51 23.56 -4.46 -2.51
C PHE A 51 24.40 -5.04 -3.65
N ARG A 52 24.97 -6.22 -3.43
CA ARG A 52 25.82 -6.92 -4.41
C ARG A 52 25.01 -7.82 -5.34
N SER A 53 23.83 -8.21 -4.91
CA SER A 53 22.94 -9.10 -5.65
C SER A 53 21.49 -8.76 -5.42
N HIS A 54 20.61 -9.25 -6.29
CA HIS A 54 19.16 -9.16 -6.09
C HIS A 54 18.70 -9.85 -4.78
N VAL A 55 19.40 -10.91 -4.39
CA VAL A 55 19.13 -11.62 -3.12
C VAL A 55 19.41 -10.73 -1.92
N ASP A 56 20.48 -9.92 -1.96
CA ASP A 56 20.79 -8.96 -0.89
C ASP A 56 19.70 -7.89 -0.75
N VAL A 57 19.14 -7.45 -1.88
CA VAL A 57 17.98 -6.51 -1.89
C VAL A 57 16.79 -7.15 -1.23
N LEU A 58 16.46 -8.39 -1.57
CA LEU A 58 15.32 -9.11 -0.99
C LEU A 58 15.51 -9.33 0.51
N ASN A 59 16.72 -9.68 0.95
CA ASN A 59 17.03 -9.90 2.37
C ASN A 59 17.07 -8.61 3.20
N ALA A 60 17.37 -7.47 2.58
CA ALA A 60 17.39 -6.17 3.23
C ALA A 60 16.02 -5.49 3.23
N GLN A 61 15.06 -5.99 2.46
CA GLN A 61 13.69 -5.50 2.54
C GLN A 61 13.14 -5.82 3.95
N PRO A 62 12.48 -4.85 4.62
CA PRO A 62 11.77 -5.17 5.83
C PRO A 62 10.82 -6.32 5.53
N PRO A 63 10.60 -7.25 6.48
CA PRO A 63 9.63 -8.31 6.29
C PRO A 63 8.35 -7.66 5.79
N THR A 64 7.90 -8.10 4.62
CA THR A 64 6.64 -7.59 4.03
C THR A 64 5.60 -7.66 5.13
N LEU A 65 5.06 -6.51 5.52
CA LEU A 65 3.98 -6.47 6.48
C LEU A 65 2.98 -7.52 6.03
N GLU A 66 2.71 -8.50 6.88
CA GLU A 66 1.77 -9.60 6.58
C GLU A 66 0.43 -9.04 6.08
N PHE A 67 0.15 -7.76 6.41
CA PHE A 67 -0.99 -6.99 5.96
C PHE A 67 -0.65 -5.48 5.90
N ASP A 68 -0.78 -4.88 4.72
CA ASP A 68 -0.71 -3.43 4.51
C ASP A 68 -2.13 -2.91 4.17
N PRO A 69 -2.79 -2.18 5.09
CA PRO A 69 -4.15 -1.71 4.88
C PRO A 69 -4.30 -0.73 3.71
N VAL A 70 -3.28 0.07 3.40
CA VAL A 70 -3.32 1.04 2.29
C VAL A 70 -3.22 0.32 0.95
N LEU A 71 -2.29 -0.63 0.84
CA LEU A 71 -2.14 -1.44 -0.37
C LEU A 71 -3.36 -2.34 -0.58
N ALA A 72 -3.84 -2.99 0.48
CA ALA A 72 -5.01 -3.86 0.45
C ALA A 72 -6.29 -3.08 0.06
N GLY A 73 -6.45 -1.84 0.55
CA GLY A 73 -7.53 -0.95 0.16
C GLY A 73 -7.49 -0.61 -1.33
N LYS A 74 -6.33 -0.28 -1.89
CA LYS A 74 -6.18 -0.05 -3.34
C LYS A 74 -6.51 -1.30 -4.17
N LYS A 75 -6.09 -2.49 -3.72
CA LYS A 75 -6.44 -3.75 -4.38
C LYS A 75 -7.94 -4.03 -4.30
N PHE A 76 -8.57 -3.76 -3.15
CA PHE A 76 -10.01 -3.85 -3.00
C PHE A 76 -10.74 -2.93 -3.98
N ASP A 77 -10.37 -1.65 -4.05
CA ASP A 77 -11.01 -0.67 -4.93
C ASP A 77 -10.92 -1.08 -6.40
N ALA A 78 -9.77 -1.60 -6.82
CA ALA A 78 -9.54 -2.03 -8.20
C ALA A 78 -10.30 -3.32 -8.58
N THR A 79 -10.65 -4.17 -7.60
CA THR A 79 -11.20 -5.50 -7.85
C THR A 79 -12.65 -5.61 -7.40
N CYS A 80 -12.91 -5.33 -6.13
CA CYS A 80 -14.20 -5.51 -5.47
C CYS A 80 -15.00 -4.21 -5.37
N GLY A 81 -14.29 -3.07 -5.24
CA GLY A 81 -14.88 -1.74 -5.06
C GLY A 81 -15.74 -1.29 -6.24
N ILE A 82 -15.51 -1.83 -7.44
CA ILE A 82 -16.33 -1.56 -8.64
C ILE A 82 -17.80 -1.89 -8.38
N CYS A 83 -18.08 -2.99 -7.66
CA CYS A 83 -19.43 -3.42 -7.33
C CYS A 83 -19.81 -3.05 -5.88
N HIS A 84 -18.93 -3.35 -4.92
CA HIS A 84 -19.23 -3.18 -3.50
C HIS A 84 -18.96 -1.76 -2.97
N GLN A 85 -18.50 -0.85 -3.80
CA GLN A 85 -18.09 0.53 -3.55
C GLN A 85 -16.91 0.64 -2.55
N PRO A 86 -16.12 1.72 -2.59
CA PRO A 86 -14.96 1.89 -1.71
C PRO A 86 -15.31 1.96 -0.22
N ASP A 87 -16.54 2.36 0.11
CA ASP A 87 -17.06 2.40 1.47
C ASP A 87 -17.66 1.06 1.95
N GLY A 88 -17.65 0.03 1.09
CA GLY A 88 -18.20 -1.28 1.38
C GLY A 88 -19.71 -1.33 1.52
N MET A 89 -20.42 -0.24 1.21
CA MET A 89 -21.89 -0.19 1.34
C MET A 89 -22.63 -0.84 0.17
N GLY A 90 -21.91 -1.15 -0.90
CA GLY A 90 -22.51 -1.71 -2.11
C GLY A 90 -23.40 -0.71 -2.83
N LYS A 91 -24.30 -1.21 -3.66
CA LYS A 91 -25.26 -0.39 -4.40
C LYS A 91 -26.66 -0.94 -4.17
N PRO A 92 -27.57 -0.17 -3.56
CA PRO A 92 -28.91 -0.62 -3.24
C PRO A 92 -29.62 -1.27 -4.43
N GLY A 93 -30.17 -2.45 -4.22
CA GLY A 93 -30.86 -3.23 -5.24
C GLY A 93 -29.99 -3.90 -6.30
N GLN A 94 -28.67 -3.66 -6.32
CA GLN A 94 -27.75 -4.22 -7.30
C GLN A 94 -26.63 -5.05 -6.65
N PHE A 95 -25.89 -4.44 -5.72
CA PHE A 95 -24.74 -5.08 -5.07
C PHE A 95 -24.87 -4.98 -3.55
N PRO A 96 -24.73 -6.09 -2.83
CA PRO A 96 -24.92 -6.10 -1.39
C PRO A 96 -23.78 -5.40 -0.64
N PRO A 97 -24.06 -4.87 0.58
CA PRO A 97 -23.03 -4.30 1.43
C PRO A 97 -22.11 -5.39 2.00
N LEU A 98 -20.82 -5.04 2.11
CA LEU A 98 -19.81 -5.79 2.87
C LEU A 98 -19.67 -5.21 4.28
N ALA A 99 -19.93 -3.93 4.44
CA ALA A 99 -19.89 -3.22 5.72
C ALA A 99 -20.96 -3.75 6.67
N GLY A 100 -20.51 -4.29 7.81
CA GLY A 100 -21.39 -4.89 8.82
C GLY A 100 -22.09 -6.19 8.38
N SER A 101 -21.65 -6.80 7.27
CA SER A 101 -22.25 -8.04 6.75
C SER A 101 -21.86 -9.24 7.62
N GLU A 102 -22.81 -10.07 7.97
CA GLU A 102 -22.62 -11.37 8.62
C GLU A 102 -21.79 -12.33 7.77
N TRP A 103 -21.81 -12.14 6.45
CA TRP A 103 -20.99 -12.91 5.53
C TRP A 103 -19.52 -12.50 5.57
N ALA A 104 -19.22 -11.20 5.58
CA ALA A 104 -17.87 -10.68 5.70
C ALA A 104 -17.24 -11.00 7.07
N ASN A 105 -18.05 -11.00 8.13
CA ASN A 105 -17.63 -11.32 9.50
C ASN A 105 -17.71 -12.82 9.82
N GLY A 106 -18.18 -13.65 8.90
CA GLY A 106 -18.34 -15.08 9.07
C GLY A 106 -17.02 -15.86 9.15
N PRO A 107 -17.10 -17.21 9.20
CA PRO A 107 -15.92 -18.07 9.21
C PRO A 107 -15.01 -17.81 7.99
N ALA A 108 -13.69 -17.72 8.23
CA ALA A 108 -12.71 -17.42 7.17
C ALA A 108 -12.85 -18.36 5.96
N ASN A 109 -13.04 -19.64 6.23
CA ASN A 109 -13.18 -20.69 5.22
C ASN A 109 -14.36 -20.42 4.26
N ARG A 110 -15.47 -19.90 4.79
CA ARG A 110 -16.65 -19.50 4.01
C ARG A 110 -16.37 -18.23 3.19
N VAL A 111 -15.81 -17.22 3.84
CA VAL A 111 -15.50 -15.92 3.22
C VAL A 111 -14.56 -16.09 2.02
N ILE A 112 -13.56 -16.98 2.12
CA ILE A 112 -12.59 -17.23 1.06
C ILE A 112 -13.27 -17.89 -0.16
N ARG A 113 -14.23 -18.80 0.04
CA ARG A 113 -14.91 -19.51 -1.05
C ARG A 113 -15.73 -18.58 -1.92
N ILE A 114 -16.32 -17.53 -1.34
CA ILE A 114 -17.20 -16.59 -2.05
C ILE A 114 -16.50 -15.98 -3.27
N PRO A 115 -15.37 -15.27 -3.15
CA PRO A 115 -14.70 -14.71 -4.31
C PRO A 115 -13.99 -15.75 -5.18
N LEU A 116 -13.56 -16.90 -4.63
CA LEU A 116 -12.89 -17.91 -5.42
C LEU A 116 -13.79 -18.55 -6.48
N VAL A 117 -15.03 -18.86 -6.12
CA VAL A 117 -15.97 -19.60 -6.98
C VAL A 117 -17.18 -18.79 -7.38
N GLY A 118 -17.46 -17.70 -6.65
CA GLY A 118 -18.66 -16.89 -6.83
C GLY A 118 -19.87 -17.44 -6.08
N VAL A 119 -20.91 -16.63 -6.06
CA VAL A 119 -22.20 -16.93 -5.39
C VAL A 119 -23.34 -16.62 -6.35
N THR A 120 -24.35 -17.47 -6.38
CA THR A 120 -25.57 -17.26 -7.18
C THR A 120 -26.82 -17.56 -6.39
N GLY A 121 -27.92 -16.97 -6.83
CA GLY A 121 -29.25 -17.17 -6.25
C GLY A 121 -29.52 -16.27 -5.04
N PRO A 122 -30.66 -16.51 -4.38
CA PRO A 122 -31.05 -15.69 -3.24
C PRO A 122 -30.10 -15.93 -2.05
N ILE A 123 -29.62 -14.79 -1.49
CA ILE A 123 -28.77 -14.78 -0.29
C ILE A 123 -29.24 -13.67 0.63
N LYS A 124 -29.38 -13.97 1.92
CA LYS A 124 -29.78 -12.98 2.92
C LYS A 124 -28.59 -12.26 3.51
N ILE A 125 -28.55 -10.94 3.37
CA ILE A 125 -27.46 -10.10 3.89
C ILE A 125 -28.05 -8.94 4.66
N LYS A 126 -27.69 -8.76 5.92
CA LYS A 126 -28.23 -7.73 6.84
C LYS A 126 -29.77 -7.73 6.87
N GLY A 127 -30.36 -8.92 6.86
CA GLY A 127 -31.82 -9.08 6.87
C GLY A 127 -32.54 -8.86 5.53
N GLN A 128 -31.85 -8.34 4.51
CA GLN A 128 -32.40 -8.12 3.17
C GLN A 128 -32.04 -9.31 2.25
N LEU A 129 -33.00 -9.71 1.43
CA LEU A 129 -32.81 -10.75 0.41
C LEU A 129 -32.21 -10.13 -0.85
N TRP A 130 -31.09 -10.68 -1.29
CA TRP A 130 -30.38 -10.33 -2.52
C TRP A 130 -30.47 -11.50 -3.49
N ASN A 131 -30.95 -11.24 -4.69
CA ASN A 131 -31.02 -12.26 -5.74
C ASN A 131 -30.15 -11.83 -6.92
N ALA A 132 -28.84 -11.94 -6.74
CA ALA A 132 -27.84 -11.54 -7.72
C ALA A 132 -26.76 -12.63 -7.84
N SER A 133 -25.93 -12.52 -8.86
CA SER A 133 -24.78 -13.40 -9.04
C SER A 133 -23.49 -12.60 -8.89
N MET A 134 -22.62 -13.07 -8.00
CA MET A 134 -21.23 -12.60 -7.87
C MET A 134 -20.34 -13.54 -8.70
N PRO A 135 -19.61 -13.04 -9.70
CA PRO A 135 -18.74 -13.90 -10.50
C PRO A 135 -17.56 -14.45 -9.69
N ALA A 136 -16.99 -15.56 -10.16
CA ALA A 136 -15.75 -16.10 -9.63
C ALA A 136 -14.56 -15.19 -10.00
N LEU A 137 -13.70 -14.91 -9.03
CA LEU A 137 -12.46 -14.15 -9.20
C LEU A 137 -11.21 -15.03 -9.00
N GLY A 138 -11.40 -16.32 -8.76
CA GLY A 138 -10.33 -17.25 -8.42
C GLY A 138 -9.24 -17.39 -9.47
N THR A 139 -9.53 -17.12 -10.75
CA THR A 139 -8.55 -17.18 -11.84
C THR A 139 -7.82 -15.85 -12.08
N THR A 140 -8.34 -14.74 -11.55
CA THR A 140 -7.82 -13.38 -11.83
C THR A 140 -7.07 -12.78 -10.65
N VAL A 141 -7.27 -13.32 -9.43
CA VAL A 141 -6.67 -12.78 -8.20
C VAL A 141 -5.74 -13.84 -7.59
N SER A 142 -4.52 -13.42 -7.26
CA SER A 142 -3.54 -14.29 -6.57
C SER A 142 -3.99 -14.61 -5.14
N ASP A 143 -3.42 -15.66 -4.55
CA ASP A 143 -3.76 -16.04 -3.16
C ASP A 143 -3.31 -14.96 -2.17
N GLU A 144 -2.18 -14.32 -2.42
CA GLU A 144 -1.64 -13.22 -1.63
C GLU A 144 -2.56 -12.00 -1.69
N ASP A 145 -2.96 -11.60 -2.89
CA ASP A 145 -3.84 -10.44 -3.09
C ASP A 145 -5.21 -10.69 -2.48
N LEU A 146 -5.76 -11.88 -2.67
CA LEU A 146 -7.05 -12.25 -2.11
C LEU A 146 -7.02 -12.24 -0.57
N ALA A 147 -5.95 -12.77 0.04
CA ALA A 147 -5.77 -12.73 1.50
C ALA A 147 -5.74 -11.28 2.02
N GLN A 148 -5.03 -10.38 1.34
CA GLN A 148 -4.98 -8.97 1.70
C GLN A 148 -6.32 -8.27 1.53
N ILE A 149 -6.99 -8.47 0.40
CA ILE A 149 -8.31 -7.89 0.12
C ILE A 149 -9.35 -8.37 1.17
N LEU A 150 -9.40 -9.66 1.44
CA LEU A 150 -10.35 -10.20 2.41
C LEU A 150 -10.04 -9.75 3.85
N THR A 151 -8.77 -9.63 4.21
CA THR A 151 -8.36 -9.05 5.50
C THR A 151 -8.82 -7.59 5.59
N TYR A 152 -8.62 -6.80 4.54
CA TYR A 152 -9.10 -5.42 4.48
C TYR A 152 -10.62 -5.33 4.67
N VAL A 153 -11.40 -6.12 3.94
CA VAL A 153 -12.86 -6.19 4.07
C VAL A 153 -13.28 -6.53 5.50
N ARG A 154 -12.59 -7.49 6.14
CA ARG A 154 -12.92 -7.98 7.48
C ARG A 154 -12.53 -7.03 8.61
N LEU A 155 -11.63 -6.07 8.36
CA LEU A 155 -11.16 -5.08 9.34
C LEU A 155 -11.66 -3.67 9.06
N SER A 156 -12.32 -3.42 7.92
CA SER A 156 -12.82 -2.10 7.51
C SER A 156 -14.30 -1.91 7.87
N TRP A 157 -14.74 -0.67 7.86
CA TRP A 157 -16.15 -0.25 7.97
C TRP A 157 -16.88 -0.81 9.19
N GLY A 158 -16.17 -1.02 10.30
CA GLY A 158 -16.73 -1.56 11.53
C GLY A 158 -16.90 -3.08 11.56
N ASN A 159 -16.44 -3.78 10.53
CA ASN A 159 -16.30 -5.24 10.56
C ASN A 159 -15.30 -5.68 11.64
N LYS A 160 -15.50 -6.86 12.22
CA LYS A 160 -14.71 -7.41 13.33
C LYS A 160 -14.22 -8.83 13.05
N GLY A 161 -14.03 -9.17 11.78
CA GLY A 161 -13.51 -10.47 11.39
C GLY A 161 -12.01 -10.59 11.65
N SER A 162 -11.48 -11.81 11.76
CA SER A 162 -10.03 -12.06 11.84
C SER A 162 -9.35 -11.86 10.49
N ALA A 163 -8.05 -11.53 10.49
CA ALA A 163 -7.22 -11.51 9.31
C ALA A 163 -7.21 -12.89 8.60
N ILE A 164 -7.08 -12.87 7.29
CA ILE A 164 -6.99 -14.08 6.46
C ILE A 164 -5.55 -14.18 5.95
N LYS A 165 -4.94 -15.34 6.17
CA LYS A 165 -3.58 -15.64 5.73
C LYS A 165 -3.57 -16.23 4.32
N THR A 166 -2.50 -15.99 3.59
CA THR A 166 -2.30 -16.56 2.24
C THR A 166 -2.43 -18.09 2.22
N ASP A 167 -1.87 -18.76 3.24
CA ASP A 167 -1.95 -20.23 3.32
C ASP A 167 -3.38 -20.74 3.48
N GLN A 168 -4.26 -20.00 4.14
CA GLN A 168 -5.67 -20.34 4.23
C GLN A 168 -6.35 -20.25 2.85
N VAL A 169 -6.01 -19.22 2.06
CA VAL A 169 -6.54 -19.09 0.68
C VAL A 169 -6.04 -20.24 -0.19
N LYS A 170 -4.74 -20.57 -0.13
CA LYS A 170 -4.14 -21.69 -0.85
C LYS A 170 -4.81 -23.03 -0.51
N ALA A 171 -5.03 -23.28 0.78
CA ALA A 171 -5.67 -24.50 1.25
C ALA A 171 -7.10 -24.63 0.71
N VAL A 172 -7.90 -23.54 0.80
CA VAL A 172 -9.28 -23.54 0.28
C VAL A 172 -9.30 -23.70 -1.23
N ARG A 173 -8.40 -23.04 -1.97
CA ARG A 173 -8.30 -23.19 -3.43
C ARG A 173 -7.96 -24.64 -3.83
N ALA A 174 -7.03 -25.28 -3.12
CA ALA A 174 -6.68 -26.66 -3.35
C ALA A 174 -7.85 -27.61 -3.06
N GLU A 175 -8.59 -27.38 -1.96
CA GLU A 175 -9.78 -28.16 -1.60
C GLU A 175 -10.91 -28.03 -2.65
N LEU A 176 -11.05 -26.86 -3.26
CA LEU A 176 -12.06 -26.62 -4.30
C LEU A 176 -11.81 -27.41 -5.59
N GLY A 177 -10.57 -27.82 -5.85
CA GLY A 177 -10.22 -28.75 -6.94
C GLY A 177 -10.67 -28.31 -8.33
N GLY A 178 -10.78 -26.99 -8.58
CA GLY A 178 -11.25 -26.45 -9.85
C GLY A 178 -12.80 -26.39 -9.97
N ARG A 179 -13.53 -26.39 -8.86
CA ARG A 179 -14.99 -26.19 -8.87
C ARG A 179 -15.34 -24.92 -9.66
N SER A 180 -16.13 -25.09 -10.72
CA SER A 180 -16.62 -24.00 -11.57
C SER A 180 -18.04 -23.53 -11.21
N GLN A 181 -18.81 -24.36 -10.52
CA GLN A 181 -20.18 -24.05 -10.14
C GLN A 181 -20.20 -23.11 -8.95
N GLN A 182 -20.85 -21.95 -9.12
CA GLN A 182 -21.04 -20.95 -8.05
C GLN A 182 -21.74 -21.56 -6.85
N TYR A 183 -21.44 -21.03 -5.68
CA TYR A 183 -22.10 -21.43 -4.43
C TYR A 183 -23.50 -20.82 -4.32
N THR A 184 -24.39 -21.56 -3.65
CA THR A 184 -25.66 -21.05 -3.13
C THR A 184 -25.54 -20.77 -1.64
N GLU A 185 -26.45 -19.95 -1.08
CA GLU A 185 -26.48 -19.70 0.37
C GLU A 185 -26.53 -20.99 1.20
N PRO A 186 -27.42 -21.97 0.93
CA PRO A 186 -27.47 -23.21 1.70
C PRO A 186 -26.18 -24.03 1.68
N GLU A 187 -25.43 -23.99 0.56
CA GLU A 187 -24.12 -24.66 0.46
C GLU A 187 -23.07 -23.94 1.32
N LEU A 188 -23.03 -22.60 1.25
CA LEU A 188 -22.09 -21.80 2.04
C LEU A 188 -22.37 -21.92 3.55
N LEU A 189 -23.60 -22.05 3.97
CA LEU A 189 -23.96 -22.23 5.37
C LEU A 189 -23.50 -23.57 5.94
N LYS A 190 -23.29 -24.58 5.09
CA LYS A 190 -22.72 -25.89 5.48
C LYS A 190 -21.21 -25.87 5.63
N VAL A 191 -20.54 -24.83 5.14
CA VAL A 191 -19.09 -24.66 5.30
C VAL A 191 -18.82 -24.28 6.75
N GLU A 192 -18.32 -25.22 7.49
CA GLU A 192 -17.93 -25.04 8.89
C GLU A 192 -16.62 -24.28 9.05
N LYS A 193 -16.31 -23.91 10.31
CA LYS A 193 -15.15 -23.10 10.69
C LYS A 193 -13.82 -23.73 10.30
#